data_48af2883c6bd0872d21515857a33785e
#
_entry.id   48af2883c6bd0872d21515857a33785e
#
_cell.length_a   1.000
_cell.length_b   1.000
_cell.length_c   1.000
_cell.angle_alpha   90.00
_cell.angle_beta   90.00
_cell.angle_gamma   90.00
#
_symmetry.space_group_name_H-M   'P 1'
#
loop_
_entity.id
_entity.type
_entity.pdbx_description
1 polymer ?
#
loop_
_entity_poly.entity_id
_entity_poly.type
_entity_poly.pdbx_seq_one_letter_code
_entity_poly.pdbx_strand_id
1 'polypeptide(L)'
;MTKAIKVLKDLSGQNPITSKAKYTIRSFSIKRNEEIGCHVTIRGKKAEELLKLGLKVKDNEMKAGNFSDSGNFGFGIQEHIDLGIKYDPNTGIYGMDFYTCLQRNGKRVTQRKKRNTKLGVFQKVTKEEAQKWFVEKLGGVLV
;
A
#
# COMPACT_ATOMS: atom_id res chain seq x y z
N MET A 1 -12.20 9.16 11.81
CA MET A 1 -10.72 8.97 11.65
C MET A 1 -10.09 8.18 12.79
N THR A 2 -10.43 8.42 14.02
CA THR A 2 -9.80 7.74 15.17
C THR A 2 -9.83 6.21 15.05
N LYS A 3 -10.95 5.65 14.63
CA LYS A 3 -11.13 4.20 14.46
C LYS A 3 -10.25 3.64 13.32
N ALA A 4 -10.19 4.35 12.20
CA ALA A 4 -9.36 3.95 11.07
C ALA A 4 -7.87 4.00 11.42
N ILE A 5 -7.43 5.03 12.15
CA ILE A 5 -6.06 5.16 12.65
C ILE A 5 -5.72 3.97 13.56
N LYS A 6 -6.63 3.59 14.44
CA LYS A 6 -6.45 2.45 15.34
C LYS A 6 -6.25 1.15 14.55
N VAL A 7 -7.06 0.90 13.53
CA VAL A 7 -6.94 -0.29 12.68
C VAL A 7 -5.57 -0.37 12.01
N LEU A 8 -5.11 0.73 11.40
CA LEU A 8 -3.80 0.77 10.75
C LEU A 8 -2.65 0.63 11.75
N LYS A 9 -2.78 1.23 12.93
CA LYS A 9 -1.76 1.13 13.98
C LYS A 9 -1.65 -0.30 14.49
N ASP A 10 -2.77 -0.98 14.72
CA ASP A 10 -2.79 -2.37 15.17
C ASP A 10 -2.19 -3.31 14.10
N LEU A 11 -2.45 -3.04 12.84
CA LEU A 11 -1.93 -3.83 11.73
C LEU A 11 -0.43 -3.62 11.53
N SER A 12 0.02 -2.37 11.48
CA SER A 12 1.38 -2.01 11.10
C SER A 12 2.35 -1.83 12.26
N GLY A 13 1.84 -1.54 13.45
CA GLY A 13 2.68 -1.19 14.60
C GLY A 13 3.32 0.20 14.50
N GLN A 14 2.96 0.99 13.50
CA GLN A 14 3.43 2.36 13.31
C GLN A 14 2.27 3.35 13.43
N ASN A 15 2.58 4.60 13.71
CA ASN A 15 1.58 5.65 13.77
C ASN A 15 1.18 6.08 12.35
N PRO A 16 -0.09 5.92 11.95
CA PRO A 16 -0.56 6.36 10.64
C PRO A 16 -0.58 7.89 10.52
N ILE A 17 -0.51 8.34 9.28
CA ILE A 17 -0.61 9.76 8.93
C ILE A 17 -1.99 10.01 8.34
N THR A 18 -2.63 11.11 8.74
CA THR A 18 -3.93 11.49 8.20
C THR A 18 -3.78 12.39 6.99
N SER A 19 -4.71 12.24 6.05
CA SER A 19 -4.81 13.10 4.87
C SER A 19 -5.97 14.06 5.02
N LYS A 20 -5.75 15.31 4.66
CA LYS A 20 -6.75 16.37 4.77
C LYS A 20 -7.36 16.68 3.42
N ALA A 21 -8.62 17.08 3.41
CA ALA A 21 -9.30 17.51 2.20
C ALA A 21 -8.69 18.79 1.65
N LYS A 22 -8.43 18.82 0.34
CA LYS A 22 -7.87 19.97 -0.35
C LYS A 22 -8.90 21.05 -0.60
N TYR A 23 -10.13 20.63 -0.91
CA TYR A 23 -11.26 21.53 -1.22
C TYR A 23 -12.49 21.18 -0.42
N THR A 24 -13.37 22.18 -0.25
CA THR A 24 -14.72 21.96 0.29
C THR A 24 -15.60 21.37 -0.80
N ILE A 25 -16.23 20.23 -0.55
CA ILE A 25 -17.15 19.56 -1.47
C ILE A 25 -18.51 19.38 -0.76
N ARG A 26 -19.49 20.16 -1.17
CA ARG A 26 -20.82 20.13 -0.54
C ARG A 26 -21.55 18.81 -0.73
N SER A 27 -21.45 18.22 -1.91
CA SER A 27 -22.13 16.97 -2.24
C SER A 27 -21.70 15.80 -1.33
N PHE A 28 -20.48 15.86 -0.81
CA PHE A 28 -19.96 14.84 0.11
C PHE A 28 -19.89 15.31 1.56
N SER A 29 -20.37 16.52 1.84
CA SER A 29 -20.32 17.12 3.18
C SER A 29 -18.90 17.22 3.73
N ILE A 30 -17.92 17.49 2.87
CA ILE A 30 -16.51 17.62 3.21
C ILE A 30 -16.09 19.08 3.23
N LYS A 31 -15.44 19.49 4.34
CA LYS A 31 -14.86 20.83 4.48
C LYS A 31 -13.37 20.79 4.18
N ARG A 32 -12.84 21.92 3.71
CA ARG A 32 -11.39 22.09 3.49
C ARG A 32 -10.62 21.81 4.79
N ASN A 33 -9.49 21.11 4.67
CA ASN A 33 -8.62 20.71 5.79
C ASN A 33 -9.26 19.73 6.79
N GLU A 34 -10.39 19.11 6.43
CA GLU A 34 -10.98 18.02 7.21
C GLU A 34 -10.21 16.73 6.97
N GLU A 35 -9.95 15.96 8.03
CA GLU A 35 -9.29 14.67 7.91
C GLU A 35 -10.23 13.65 7.26
N ILE A 36 -9.88 13.17 6.07
CA ILE A 36 -10.71 12.27 5.27
C ILE A 36 -10.11 10.91 5.00
N GLY A 37 -8.82 10.75 5.18
CA GLY A 37 -8.14 9.49 4.94
C GLY A 37 -6.96 9.31 5.86
N CYS A 38 -6.48 8.09 5.96
CA CYS A 38 -5.25 7.79 6.69
C CYS A 38 -4.46 6.73 5.93
N HIS A 39 -3.14 6.77 6.08
CA HIS A 39 -2.25 5.82 5.45
C HIS A 39 -1.02 5.59 6.31
N VAL A 40 -0.33 4.50 6.06
CA VAL A 40 0.93 4.18 6.70
C VAL A 40 1.88 3.59 5.66
N THR A 41 3.14 3.99 5.72
CA THR A 41 4.19 3.48 4.85
C THR A 41 5.09 2.55 5.63
N ILE A 42 5.25 1.32 5.16
CA ILE A 42 6.06 0.28 5.81
C ILE A 42 7.14 -0.16 4.83
N ARG A 43 8.35 -0.35 5.34
CA ARG A 43 9.51 -0.69 4.51
C ARG A 43 10.21 -1.94 5.04
N GLY A 44 10.96 -2.60 4.17
CA GLY A 44 11.81 -3.75 4.52
C GLY A 44 11.04 -5.05 4.74
N LYS A 45 11.56 -5.89 5.61
CA LYS A 45 10.99 -7.22 5.90
C LYS A 45 9.58 -7.15 6.45
N LYS A 46 9.28 -6.15 7.26
CA LYS A 46 7.95 -5.95 7.83
C LYS A 46 6.91 -5.70 6.74
N ALA A 47 7.29 -4.95 5.69
CA ALA A 47 6.44 -4.72 4.53
C ALA A 47 6.15 -6.02 3.79
N GLU A 48 7.15 -6.89 3.61
CA GLU A 48 6.94 -8.20 2.98
C GLU A 48 6.01 -9.09 3.79
N GLU A 49 6.15 -9.11 5.12
CA GLU A 49 5.29 -9.88 6.02
C GLU A 49 3.83 -9.43 5.93
N LEU A 50 3.59 -8.13 5.97
CA LEU A 50 2.25 -7.58 5.85
C LEU A 50 1.65 -7.81 4.46
N LEU A 51 2.47 -7.74 3.43
CA LEU A 51 2.05 -8.01 2.06
C LEU A 51 1.62 -9.47 1.90
N LYS A 52 2.36 -10.42 2.47
CA LYS A 52 1.99 -11.83 2.48
C LYS A 52 0.67 -12.04 3.22
N LEU A 53 0.49 -11.37 4.34
CA LEU A 53 -0.73 -11.45 5.12
C LEU A 53 -1.94 -10.95 4.33
N GLY A 54 -1.80 -9.83 3.65
CA GLY A 54 -2.86 -9.29 2.79
C GLY A 54 -3.16 -10.17 1.59
N LEU A 55 -2.16 -10.78 0.99
CA LEU A 55 -2.35 -11.67 -0.16
C LEU A 55 -3.07 -12.97 0.19
N LYS A 56 -2.97 -13.44 1.43
CA LYS A 56 -3.75 -14.60 1.88
C LYS A 56 -5.25 -14.39 1.72
N VAL A 57 -5.73 -13.17 1.93
CA VAL A 57 -7.14 -12.83 1.74
C VAL A 57 -7.55 -12.97 0.27
N LYS A 58 -6.62 -12.75 -0.64
CA LYS A 58 -6.81 -12.87 -2.08
C LYS A 58 -6.41 -14.24 -2.64
N ASP A 59 -6.21 -15.25 -1.79
CA ASP A 59 -5.75 -16.59 -2.16
C ASP A 59 -4.42 -16.59 -2.93
N ASN A 60 -3.58 -15.58 -2.69
CA ASN A 60 -2.29 -15.36 -3.35
C ASN A 60 -2.40 -15.16 -4.88
N GLU A 61 -3.57 -14.74 -5.35
CA GLU A 61 -3.82 -14.51 -6.77
C GLU A 61 -3.88 -13.01 -7.07
N MET A 62 -3.24 -12.60 -8.15
CA MET A 62 -3.33 -11.24 -8.67
C MET A 62 -3.48 -11.25 -10.18
N LYS A 63 -4.27 -10.34 -10.69
CA LYS A 63 -4.41 -10.13 -12.14
C LYS A 63 -3.17 -9.42 -12.67
N ALA A 64 -2.74 -9.79 -13.87
CA ALA A 64 -1.61 -9.14 -14.52
C ALA A 64 -1.85 -7.63 -14.71
N GLY A 65 -3.10 -7.21 -14.88
CA GLY A 65 -3.47 -5.80 -15.00
C GLY A 65 -3.31 -4.96 -13.72
N ASN A 66 -3.11 -5.62 -12.57
CA ASN A 66 -2.86 -4.91 -11.31
C ASN A 66 -1.42 -4.39 -11.19
N PHE A 67 -0.55 -4.75 -12.12
CA PHE A 67 0.84 -4.30 -12.14
C PHE A 67 0.98 -3.10 -13.06
N SER A 68 1.72 -2.08 -12.62
CA SER A 68 2.01 -0.91 -13.44
C SER A 68 3.30 -1.08 -14.25
N ASP A 69 3.48 -0.23 -15.25
CA ASP A 69 4.70 -0.24 -16.07
C ASP A 69 5.96 0.10 -15.27
N SER A 70 5.82 0.82 -14.17
CA SER A 70 6.93 1.17 -13.28
C SER A 70 7.25 0.09 -12.23
N GLY A 71 6.63 -1.09 -12.33
CA GLY A 71 6.90 -2.21 -11.45
C GLY A 71 6.19 -2.14 -10.10
N ASN A 72 5.15 -1.34 -10.00
CA ASN A 72 4.35 -1.24 -8.79
C ASN A 72 3.07 -2.06 -8.95
N PHE A 73 2.50 -2.50 -7.86
CA PHE A 73 1.23 -3.21 -7.90
C PHE A 73 0.41 -2.91 -6.65
N GLY A 74 -0.88 -3.16 -6.75
CA GLY A 74 -1.80 -2.93 -5.64
C GLY A 74 -3.00 -3.84 -5.67
N PHE A 75 -3.62 -3.99 -4.52
CA PHE A 75 -4.87 -4.71 -4.35
C PHE A 75 -5.60 -4.15 -3.15
N GLY A 76 -6.90 -4.44 -3.06
CA GLY A 76 -7.72 -4.01 -1.94
C GLY A 76 -8.33 -5.18 -1.20
N ILE A 77 -8.63 -4.98 0.07
CA ILE A 77 -9.41 -5.93 0.87
C ILE A 77 -10.66 -5.22 1.39
N GLN A 78 -11.75 -5.95 1.53
CA GLN A 78 -13.02 -5.39 1.95
C GLN A 78 -13.18 -5.35 3.46
N GLU A 79 -12.60 -6.30 4.17
CA GLU A 79 -12.73 -6.44 5.62
C GLU A 79 -11.36 -6.63 6.27
N HIS A 80 -10.98 -5.72 7.15
CA HIS A 80 -9.69 -5.80 7.85
C HIS A 80 -9.59 -7.00 8.80
N ILE A 81 -10.71 -7.54 9.26
CA ILE A 81 -10.74 -8.71 10.14
C ILE A 81 -10.22 -9.97 9.44
N ASP A 82 -10.29 -10.03 8.11
CA ASP A 82 -9.74 -11.15 7.33
C ASP A 82 -8.21 -11.26 7.44
N LEU A 83 -7.56 -10.19 7.88
CA LEU A 83 -6.11 -10.17 8.12
C LEU A 83 -5.71 -10.81 9.46
N GLY A 84 -6.66 -11.35 10.20
CA GLY A 84 -6.41 -11.93 11.51
C GLY A 84 -6.53 -10.95 12.66
N ILE A 85 -6.99 -9.74 12.42
CA ILE A 85 -7.27 -8.75 13.45
C ILE A 85 -8.60 -9.08 14.11
N LYS A 86 -8.61 -9.06 15.45
CA LYS A 86 -9.82 -9.33 16.21
C LYS A 86 -10.90 -8.29 15.94
N TYR A 87 -12.14 -8.75 15.71
CA TYR A 87 -13.27 -7.86 15.52
C TYR A 87 -13.61 -7.10 16.81
N ASP A 88 -13.70 -5.79 16.71
CA ASP A 88 -14.13 -4.90 17.80
C ASP A 88 -15.43 -4.20 17.36
N PRO A 89 -16.55 -4.44 18.06
CA PRO A 89 -17.81 -3.80 17.70
C PRO A 89 -17.76 -2.27 17.70
N ASN A 90 -16.93 -1.67 18.55
CA ASN A 90 -16.77 -0.22 18.62
C ASN A 90 -16.03 0.35 17.41
N THR A 91 -15.12 -0.42 16.83
CA THR A 91 -14.34 -0.03 15.67
C THR A 91 -15.08 -0.30 14.36
N GLY A 92 -15.81 -1.42 14.30
CA GLY A 92 -16.50 -1.86 13.09
C GLY A 92 -15.56 -2.53 12.07
N ILE A 93 -16.01 -2.58 10.83
CA ILE A 93 -15.28 -3.20 9.72
C ILE A 93 -14.75 -2.12 8.79
N TYR A 94 -13.47 -2.22 8.42
CA TYR A 94 -12.81 -1.29 7.50
C TYR A 94 -12.22 -2.04 6.31
N GLY A 95 -12.50 -1.53 5.12
CA GLY A 95 -11.77 -1.91 3.92
C GLY A 95 -10.47 -1.12 3.82
N MET A 96 -9.48 -1.66 3.14
CA MET A 96 -8.21 -0.95 2.91
C MET A 96 -7.56 -1.38 1.62
N ASP A 97 -6.69 -0.53 1.13
CA ASP A 97 -5.92 -0.78 -0.07
C ASP A 97 -4.45 -1.00 0.29
N PHE A 98 -3.84 -1.97 -0.37
CA PHE A 98 -2.42 -2.24 -0.29
C PHE A 98 -1.78 -1.81 -1.60
N TYR A 99 -0.79 -0.96 -1.53
CA TYR A 99 -0.04 -0.54 -2.71
C TYR A 99 1.45 -0.74 -2.47
N THR A 100 2.09 -1.48 -3.36
CA THR A 100 3.49 -1.87 -3.23
C THR A 100 4.33 -1.22 -4.30
N CYS A 101 5.40 -0.54 -3.87
CA CYS A 101 6.38 0.05 -4.77
C CYS A 101 7.67 -0.74 -4.68
N LEU A 102 8.10 -1.33 -5.78
CA LEU A 102 9.37 -2.03 -5.87
C LEU A 102 10.44 -1.11 -6.44
N GLN A 103 11.64 -1.17 -5.86
CA GLN A 103 12.76 -0.37 -6.33
C GLN A 103 14.07 -1.12 -6.13
N ARG A 104 15.04 -0.83 -6.99
CA ARG A 104 16.41 -1.26 -6.81
C ARG A 104 17.19 -0.22 -6.01
N ASN A 105 18.29 -0.64 -5.43
CA ASN A 105 19.19 0.27 -4.75
C ASN A 105 19.65 1.38 -5.72
N GLY A 106 19.77 2.58 -5.21
CA GLY A 106 20.18 3.73 -6.01
C GLY A 106 19.05 4.64 -6.48
N LYS A 107 17.79 4.35 -6.14
CA LYS A 107 16.65 5.22 -6.47
C LYS A 107 16.76 6.61 -5.83
N ARG A 108 17.55 6.73 -4.79
CA ARG A 108 17.80 8.01 -4.10
C ARG A 108 18.32 9.10 -5.05
N VAL A 109 18.94 8.74 -6.16
CA VAL A 109 19.43 9.69 -7.17
C VAL A 109 18.33 10.64 -7.65
N THR A 110 17.07 10.17 -7.71
CA THR A 110 15.93 10.98 -8.13
C THR A 110 15.38 11.88 -7.03
N GLN A 111 15.70 11.59 -5.77
CA GLN A 111 15.13 12.26 -4.59
C GLN A 111 16.11 13.16 -3.84
N ARG A 112 17.42 12.93 -4.01
CA ARG A 112 18.43 13.71 -3.28
C ARG A 112 18.50 15.14 -3.78
N LYS A 113 18.90 16.07 -2.90
CA LYS A 113 18.98 17.49 -3.20
C LYS A 113 20.11 17.83 -4.16
N LYS A 114 21.29 17.23 -3.97
CA LYS A 114 22.47 17.47 -4.81
C LYS A 114 22.64 16.36 -5.85
N ARG A 115 23.08 16.76 -7.06
CA ARG A 115 23.28 15.82 -8.18
C ARG A 115 22.04 15.01 -8.49
N ASN A 116 20.89 15.64 -8.43
CA ASN A 116 19.62 15.04 -8.75
C ASN A 116 19.51 14.79 -10.26
N THR A 117 19.23 13.56 -10.63
CA THR A 117 19.04 13.15 -12.03
C THR A 117 17.89 12.17 -12.14
N LYS A 118 17.45 11.89 -13.36
CA LYS A 118 16.47 10.83 -13.61
C LYS A 118 17.10 9.45 -13.36
N LEU A 119 16.27 8.51 -12.95
CA LEU A 119 16.72 7.14 -12.75
C LEU A 119 17.08 6.51 -14.11
N GLY A 120 18.24 5.85 -14.18
CA GLY A 120 18.69 5.16 -15.39
C GLY A 120 17.79 3.98 -15.75
N VAL A 121 17.73 3.64 -17.05
CA VAL A 121 16.87 2.56 -17.55
C VAL A 121 17.14 1.22 -16.86
N PHE A 122 18.39 0.90 -16.59
CA PHE A 122 18.76 -0.36 -15.95
C PHE A 122 18.43 -0.43 -14.45
N GLN A 123 18.17 0.73 -13.84
CA GLN A 123 17.81 0.80 -12.42
C GLN A 123 16.29 0.76 -12.20
N LYS A 124 15.51 0.93 -13.25
CA LYS A 124 14.05 0.89 -13.17
C LYS A 124 13.57 -0.55 -13.09
N VAL A 125 12.55 -0.76 -12.28
CA VAL A 125 11.85 -2.05 -12.23
C VAL A 125 10.73 -2.02 -13.26
N THR A 126 10.69 -3.00 -14.15
CA THR A 126 9.64 -3.10 -15.17
C THR A 126 8.47 -3.93 -14.67
N LYS A 127 7.36 -3.90 -15.41
CA LYS A 127 6.16 -4.68 -15.09
C LYS A 127 6.47 -6.19 -15.02
N GLU A 128 7.21 -6.71 -16.00
CA GLU A 128 7.58 -8.12 -16.07
C GLU A 128 8.45 -8.54 -14.90
N GLU A 129 9.41 -7.70 -14.52
CA GLU A 129 10.27 -7.95 -13.36
C GLU A 129 9.46 -7.98 -12.06
N ALA A 130 8.49 -7.10 -11.91
CA ALA A 130 7.61 -7.07 -10.75
C ALA A 130 6.74 -8.32 -10.67
N GLN A 131 6.19 -8.76 -11.79
CA GLN A 131 5.39 -9.99 -11.87
C GLN A 131 6.23 -11.21 -11.50
N LYS A 132 7.46 -11.28 -12.00
CA LYS A 132 8.40 -12.36 -11.68
C LYS A 132 8.75 -12.38 -10.20
N TRP A 133 9.03 -11.22 -9.62
CA TRP A 133 9.31 -11.08 -8.19
C TRP A 133 8.12 -11.55 -7.35
N PHE A 134 6.91 -11.18 -7.74
CA PHE A 134 5.67 -11.59 -7.06
C PHE A 134 5.53 -13.12 -7.02
N VAL A 135 5.75 -13.77 -8.15
CA VAL A 135 5.65 -15.24 -8.26
C VAL A 135 6.75 -15.92 -7.44
N GLU A 136 8.00 -15.45 -7.54
CA GLU A 136 9.14 -16.09 -6.90
C GLU A 136 9.24 -15.83 -5.40
N LYS A 137 9.06 -14.59 -4.98
CA LYS A 137 9.25 -14.18 -3.57
C LYS A 137 8.02 -14.33 -2.71
N LEU A 138 6.85 -14.03 -3.26
CA LEU A 138 5.61 -14.09 -2.51
C LEU A 138 4.84 -15.40 -2.75
N GLY A 139 5.30 -16.22 -3.67
CA GLY A 139 4.61 -17.46 -4.02
C GLY A 139 3.24 -17.25 -4.62
N GLY A 140 3.01 -16.09 -5.25
CA GLY A 140 1.71 -15.74 -5.83
C GLY A 140 1.48 -16.37 -7.19
N VAL A 141 0.24 -16.30 -7.64
CA VAL A 141 -0.19 -16.79 -8.93
C VAL A 141 -0.76 -15.61 -9.75
N LEU A 142 -0.31 -15.51 -10.99
CA LEU A 142 -0.87 -14.53 -11.94
C LEU A 142 -2.08 -15.14 -12.65
N VAL A 143 -3.16 -14.38 -12.66
CA VAL A 143 -4.42 -14.80 -13.29
C VAL A 143 -4.72 -13.99 -14.53
#